data_23f7b1e8ee109c0a8f2ff77054309cd9
#
_entry.id   23f7b1e8ee109c0a8f2ff77054309cd9
#
_cell.length_a   1.000
_cell.length_b   1.000
_cell.length_c   1.000
_cell.angle_alpha   90.00
_cell.angle_beta   90.00
_cell.angle_gamma   90.00
#
_symmetry.space_group_name_H-M   'P 1'
#
loop_
_entity.id
_entity.type
_entity.pdbx_description
1 polymer ?
#
loop_
_entity_poly.entity_id
_entity_poly.type
_entity_poly.pdbx_seq_one_letter_code
_entity_poly.pdbx_strand_id
1 'polypeptide(L)'
;MWMAAVAGALVLIVGLFAYHRYSLQQTEKKYPPDGEFVTVEGVKLHYISKGEGKTVVFLHGGILTGNDFRDAIDLAAEQGYRAIAFDRPGYGYSERPKNKRVTPRDQVRLIHGALRQLGVQKPVLVGHSWSGTMTLAYALDYPDEVSGVVLLAGAMYKEGYPAERGDLISQLVTNPVIGDLFLHTVIRSPLGAALTKLTLTHTFAPEPIPEGYREATLAFWLRPGQFKANREDVLAFVPAAKEASKRYREIRIPLIIMVGENDPFGTKEQAHRLKREVPHAKLKVIPGVGHMIPQNHPELVMRALGALSE
;
A
#
# COMPACT_ATOMS: atom_id res chain seq x y z
N MET A 1 44.22 -4.26 20.70
CA MET A 1 43.55 -3.53 19.61
C MET A 1 42.26 -4.23 19.15
N TRP A 2 42.25 -5.52 18.84
CA TRP A 2 41.08 -6.25 18.36
C TRP A 2 39.92 -6.25 19.38
N MET A 3 40.16 -6.53 20.65
CA MET A 3 39.16 -6.52 21.72
C MET A 3 38.50 -5.15 21.90
N ALA A 4 39.27 -4.06 21.81
CA ALA A 4 38.69 -2.71 21.87
C ALA A 4 37.82 -2.36 20.67
N ALA A 5 38.18 -2.81 19.46
CA ALA A 5 37.39 -2.64 18.27
C ALA A 5 36.07 -3.43 18.34
N VAL A 6 36.10 -4.68 18.81
CA VAL A 6 34.91 -5.51 19.03
C VAL A 6 33.98 -4.91 20.09
N ALA A 7 34.56 -4.45 21.22
CA ALA A 7 33.79 -3.77 22.27
C ALA A 7 33.13 -2.48 21.75
N GLY A 8 33.86 -1.66 20.98
CA GLY A 8 33.31 -0.46 20.35
C GLY A 8 32.16 -0.76 19.39
N ALA A 9 32.30 -1.80 18.57
CA ALA A 9 31.23 -2.24 17.67
C ALA A 9 29.98 -2.73 18.42
N LEU A 10 30.14 -3.48 19.50
CA LEU A 10 29.04 -3.92 20.34
C LEU A 10 28.32 -2.74 21.00
N VAL A 11 29.03 -1.78 21.55
CA VAL A 11 28.45 -0.57 22.14
C VAL A 11 27.64 0.21 21.10
N LEU A 12 28.17 0.35 19.87
CA LEU A 12 27.45 1.01 18.77
C LEU A 12 26.16 0.27 18.42
N ILE A 13 26.20 -1.04 18.28
CA ILE A 13 25.02 -1.86 17.96
C ILE A 13 23.95 -1.73 19.05
N VAL A 14 24.35 -1.84 20.32
CA VAL A 14 23.44 -1.68 21.47
C VAL A 14 22.85 -0.27 21.50
N GLY A 15 23.66 0.76 21.25
CA GLY A 15 23.21 2.15 21.19
C GLY A 15 22.20 2.39 20.06
N LEU A 16 22.45 1.85 18.87
CA LEU A 16 21.53 1.92 17.74
C LEU A 16 20.22 1.19 18.05
N PHE A 17 20.27 0.02 18.67
CA PHE A 17 19.09 -0.73 19.06
C PHE A 17 18.26 0.03 20.12
N ALA A 18 18.91 0.59 21.15
CA ALA A 18 18.23 1.38 22.17
C ALA A 18 17.58 2.64 21.59
N TYR A 19 18.29 3.37 20.73
CA TYR A 19 17.76 4.51 20.00
C TYR A 19 16.55 4.13 19.14
N HIS A 20 16.64 3.00 18.44
CA HIS A 20 15.55 2.48 17.64
C HIS A 20 14.30 2.20 18.48
N ARG A 21 14.44 1.52 19.62
CA ARG A 21 13.35 1.25 20.56
C ARG A 21 12.69 2.53 21.09
N TYR A 22 13.52 3.49 21.51
CA TYR A 22 13.03 4.80 21.95
C TYR A 22 12.25 5.53 20.85
N SER A 23 12.81 5.58 19.63
CA SER A 23 12.16 6.23 18.48
C SER A 23 10.83 5.58 18.10
N LEU A 24 10.70 4.25 18.20
CA LEU A 24 9.44 3.55 18.01
C LEU A 24 8.37 3.99 19.02
N GLN A 25 8.73 4.02 20.30
CA GLN A 25 7.81 4.43 21.37
C GLN A 25 7.32 5.89 21.18
N GLN A 26 8.21 6.80 20.75
CA GLN A 26 7.81 8.18 20.44
C GLN A 26 6.86 8.25 19.24
N THR A 27 7.10 7.42 18.22
CA THR A 27 6.21 7.32 17.05
C THR A 27 4.81 6.86 17.44
N GLU A 28 4.70 5.81 18.25
CA GLU A 28 3.40 5.28 18.68
C GLU A 28 2.61 6.24 19.56
N LYS A 29 3.33 7.06 20.35
CA LYS A 29 2.69 8.15 21.13
C LYS A 29 2.19 9.28 20.24
N LYS A 30 2.93 9.65 19.18
CA LYS A 30 2.60 10.75 18.28
C LYS A 30 1.47 10.37 17.31
N TYR A 31 1.44 9.12 16.89
CA TYR A 31 0.49 8.59 15.91
C TYR A 31 -0.20 7.33 16.47
N PRO A 32 -1.09 7.46 17.44
CA PRO A 32 -1.87 6.32 17.96
C PRO A 32 -2.81 5.78 16.87
N PRO A 33 -3.27 4.52 16.97
CA PRO A 33 -4.30 4.00 16.08
C PRO A 33 -5.59 4.82 16.23
N ASP A 34 -6.13 5.27 15.11
CA ASP A 34 -7.32 6.15 15.05
C ASP A 34 -8.53 5.46 14.41
N GLY A 35 -8.50 4.15 14.30
CA GLY A 35 -9.54 3.33 13.73
C GLY A 35 -9.93 2.15 14.64
N GLU A 36 -10.47 1.13 14.00
CA GLU A 36 -10.96 -0.08 14.63
C GLU A 36 -10.13 -1.30 14.19
N PHE A 37 -10.42 -2.44 14.80
CA PHE A 37 -9.73 -3.69 14.52
C PHE A 37 -10.72 -4.81 14.24
N VAL A 38 -10.37 -5.67 13.28
CA VAL A 38 -11.06 -6.92 12.98
C VAL A 38 -10.04 -8.04 12.91
N THR A 39 -10.37 -9.22 13.44
CA THR A 39 -9.46 -10.38 13.43
C THR A 39 -9.94 -11.42 12.43
N VAL A 40 -9.10 -11.75 11.46
CA VAL A 40 -9.39 -12.74 10.41
C VAL A 40 -8.30 -13.81 10.43
N GLU A 41 -8.67 -15.07 10.59
CA GLU A 41 -7.72 -16.19 10.65
C GLU A 41 -6.59 -15.98 11.66
N GLY A 42 -6.90 -15.34 12.80
CA GLY A 42 -5.92 -15.03 13.83
C GLY A 42 -5.00 -13.83 13.52
N VAL A 43 -5.24 -13.12 12.43
CA VAL A 43 -4.51 -11.90 12.04
C VAL A 43 -5.36 -10.68 12.37
N LYS A 44 -4.87 -9.78 13.21
CA LYS A 44 -5.54 -8.54 13.59
C LYS A 44 -5.28 -7.48 12.51
N LEU A 45 -6.34 -7.00 11.88
CA LEU A 45 -6.31 -5.94 10.86
C LEU A 45 -6.89 -4.65 11.42
N HIS A 46 -6.19 -3.56 11.22
CA HIS A 46 -6.65 -2.21 11.51
C HIS A 46 -7.36 -1.62 10.29
N TYR A 47 -8.43 -0.88 10.53
CA TYR A 47 -9.15 -0.14 9.50
C TYR A 47 -9.75 1.15 10.06
N ILE A 48 -9.89 2.14 9.19
CA ILE A 48 -10.63 3.37 9.45
C ILE A 48 -11.98 3.24 8.75
N SER A 49 -13.08 3.56 9.43
CA SER A 49 -14.42 3.57 8.84
C SER A 49 -15.12 4.90 9.13
N LYS A 50 -15.73 5.51 8.10
CA LYS A 50 -16.48 6.77 8.23
C LYS A 50 -17.69 6.78 7.30
N GLY A 51 -18.77 7.41 7.75
CA GLY A 51 -20.02 7.53 6.97
C GLY A 51 -20.86 6.27 6.93
N GLU A 52 -21.98 6.36 6.21
CA GLU A 52 -22.95 5.28 6.02
C GLU A 52 -23.39 5.22 4.56
N GLY A 53 -24.01 4.10 4.14
CA GLY A 53 -24.52 3.90 2.78
C GLY A 53 -23.71 2.91 1.97
N LYS A 54 -23.63 3.11 0.64
CA LYS A 54 -22.87 2.22 -0.25
C LYS A 54 -21.40 2.18 0.15
N THR A 55 -20.88 0.98 0.36
CA THR A 55 -19.52 0.84 0.88
C THR A 55 -18.46 1.01 -0.22
N VAL A 56 -17.45 1.82 0.10
CA VAL A 56 -16.21 1.97 -0.67
C VAL A 56 -15.05 1.50 0.20
N VAL A 57 -14.20 0.64 -0.34
CA VAL A 57 -13.03 0.08 0.36
C VAL A 57 -11.75 0.58 -0.30
N PHE A 58 -10.91 1.23 0.47
CA PHE A 58 -9.65 1.81 0.03
C PHE A 58 -8.47 0.91 0.43
N LEU A 59 -7.60 0.62 -0.54
CA LEU A 59 -6.43 -0.23 -0.41
C LEU A 59 -5.19 0.57 -0.83
N HIS A 60 -4.38 0.96 0.18
CA HIS A 60 -3.22 1.84 0.00
C HIS A 60 -2.06 1.18 -0.76
N GLY A 61 -1.13 2.00 -1.23
CA GLY A 61 0.08 1.60 -1.95
C GLY A 61 1.17 0.99 -1.06
N GLY A 62 2.43 1.18 -1.47
CA GLY A 62 3.58 0.52 -0.84
C GLY A 62 4.22 1.28 0.32
N ILE A 63 3.84 2.51 0.64
CA ILE A 63 4.61 3.35 1.58
C ILE A 63 3.95 3.46 2.95
N LEU A 64 2.76 4.05 3.05
CA LEU A 64 2.14 4.32 4.35
C LEU A 64 1.08 3.30 4.77
N THR A 65 -0.16 3.76 4.91
CA THR A 65 -1.23 3.05 5.61
C THR A 65 -2.58 3.43 4.99
N GLY A 66 -3.68 3.00 5.56
CA GLY A 66 -5.02 3.46 5.16
C GLY A 66 -5.19 4.98 5.22
N ASN A 67 -4.39 5.67 6.03
CA ASN A 67 -4.36 7.13 6.09
C ASN A 67 -3.93 7.83 4.79
N ASP A 68 -3.37 7.11 3.83
CA ASP A 68 -3.14 7.64 2.47
C ASP A 68 -4.43 8.12 1.80
N PHE A 69 -5.58 7.62 2.26
CA PHE A 69 -6.90 8.00 1.77
C PHE A 69 -7.69 8.91 2.71
N ARG A 70 -7.06 9.54 3.73
CA ARG A 70 -7.77 10.32 4.77
C ARG A 70 -8.77 11.30 4.16
N ASP A 71 -8.32 12.17 3.26
CA ASP A 71 -9.18 13.20 2.66
C ASP A 71 -10.24 12.58 1.73
N ALA A 72 -9.90 11.52 1.03
CA ALA A 72 -10.86 10.78 0.20
C ALA A 72 -11.93 10.05 1.05
N ILE A 73 -11.58 9.56 2.26
CA ILE A 73 -12.52 8.98 3.24
C ILE A 73 -13.51 10.05 3.69
N ASP A 74 -13.01 11.24 4.03
CA ASP A 74 -13.84 12.34 4.51
C ASP A 74 -14.82 12.79 3.43
N LEU A 75 -14.33 13.02 2.21
CA LEU A 75 -15.18 13.37 1.06
C LEU A 75 -16.19 12.27 0.71
N ALA A 76 -15.81 11.00 0.79
CA ALA A 76 -16.72 9.90 0.52
C ALA A 76 -17.84 9.84 1.56
N ALA A 77 -17.53 10.03 2.83
CA ALA A 77 -18.53 10.07 3.89
C ALA A 77 -19.51 11.25 3.73
N GLU A 78 -19.03 12.43 3.36
CA GLU A 78 -19.85 13.60 3.06
C GLU A 78 -20.79 13.37 1.87
N GLN A 79 -20.41 12.51 0.91
CA GLN A 79 -21.23 12.15 -0.26
C GLN A 79 -22.12 10.91 -0.02
N GLY A 80 -22.28 10.47 1.23
CA GLY A 80 -23.19 9.38 1.60
C GLY A 80 -22.66 7.98 1.29
N TYR A 81 -21.32 7.81 1.28
CA TYR A 81 -20.71 6.49 1.25
C TYR A 81 -20.26 6.05 2.65
N ARG A 82 -20.28 4.75 2.90
CA ARG A 82 -19.51 4.14 3.98
C ARG A 82 -18.09 3.88 3.45
N ALA A 83 -17.15 4.72 3.83
CA ALA A 83 -15.75 4.62 3.45
C ALA A 83 -14.99 3.74 4.45
N ILE A 84 -14.28 2.72 3.98
CA ILE A 84 -13.44 1.84 4.80
C ILE A 84 -12.04 1.81 4.19
N ALA A 85 -11.01 2.19 4.94
CA ALA A 85 -9.63 2.05 4.53
C ALA A 85 -8.88 1.11 5.46
N PHE A 86 -8.35 0.02 4.91
CA PHE A 86 -7.54 -0.92 5.68
C PHE A 86 -6.07 -0.51 5.68
N ASP A 87 -5.43 -0.68 6.83
CA ASP A 87 -3.99 -0.92 6.82
C ASP A 87 -3.76 -2.32 6.27
N ARG A 88 -3.03 -2.45 5.15
CA ARG A 88 -2.74 -3.76 4.56
C ARG A 88 -1.91 -4.61 5.54
N PRO A 89 -1.98 -5.96 5.48
CA PRO A 89 -1.25 -6.84 6.39
C PRO A 89 0.24 -6.49 6.52
N GLY A 90 0.65 -6.11 7.73
CA GLY A 90 2.02 -5.68 8.05
C GLY A 90 2.29 -4.19 7.95
N TYR A 91 1.29 -3.39 7.60
CA TYR A 91 1.37 -1.93 7.55
C TYR A 91 0.58 -1.31 8.69
N GLY A 92 0.94 -0.08 9.06
CA GLY A 92 0.24 0.69 10.09
C GLY A 92 0.14 -0.07 11.42
N TYR A 93 -1.08 -0.42 11.74
CA TYR A 93 -1.42 -1.18 12.96
C TYR A 93 -1.96 -2.58 12.66
N SER A 94 -1.94 -3.00 11.39
CA SER A 94 -2.29 -4.36 11.00
C SER A 94 -1.14 -5.33 11.23
N GLU A 95 -1.46 -6.50 11.78
CA GLU A 95 -0.52 -7.60 11.87
C GLU A 95 -0.24 -8.20 10.48
N ARG A 96 0.90 -8.88 10.37
CA ARG A 96 1.23 -9.70 9.20
C ARG A 96 1.24 -11.18 9.59
N PRO A 97 0.65 -12.09 8.78
CA PRO A 97 0.76 -13.52 9.03
C PRO A 97 2.20 -13.96 9.25
N LYS A 98 2.44 -14.70 10.34
CA LYS A 98 3.76 -15.21 10.69
C LYS A 98 4.05 -16.53 9.97
N ASN A 99 5.32 -16.85 9.79
CA ASN A 99 5.81 -18.14 9.30
C ASN A 99 5.35 -18.54 7.90
N LYS A 100 4.90 -17.57 7.08
CA LYS A 100 4.62 -17.80 5.67
C LYS A 100 4.92 -16.56 4.84
N ARG A 101 5.23 -16.79 3.57
CA ARG A 101 5.29 -15.70 2.59
C ARG A 101 3.87 -15.20 2.31
N VAL A 102 3.65 -13.91 2.47
CA VAL A 102 2.35 -13.28 2.22
C VAL A 102 2.30 -12.77 0.79
N THR A 103 1.38 -13.30 0.01
CA THR A 103 1.15 -12.90 -1.39
C THR A 103 0.02 -11.86 -1.48
N PRO A 104 -0.13 -11.15 -2.61
CA PRO A 104 -1.31 -10.33 -2.85
C PRO A 104 -2.64 -11.07 -2.66
N ARG A 105 -2.73 -12.35 -3.06
CA ARG A 105 -3.93 -13.18 -2.82
C ARG A 105 -4.17 -13.52 -1.36
N ASP A 106 -3.12 -13.73 -0.57
CA ASP A 106 -3.29 -13.88 0.88
C ASP A 106 -3.85 -12.61 1.51
N GLN A 107 -3.40 -11.44 1.06
CA GLN A 107 -3.94 -10.15 1.51
C GLN A 107 -5.40 -9.99 1.08
N VAL A 108 -5.73 -10.33 -0.17
CA VAL A 108 -7.14 -10.37 -0.65
C VAL A 108 -8.01 -11.23 0.24
N ARG A 109 -7.59 -12.45 0.58
CA ARG A 109 -8.36 -13.38 1.43
C ARG A 109 -8.61 -12.79 2.82
N LEU A 110 -7.62 -12.16 3.41
CA LEU A 110 -7.76 -11.51 4.73
C LEU A 110 -8.71 -10.31 4.66
N ILE A 111 -8.58 -9.44 3.67
CA ILE A 111 -9.49 -8.29 3.48
C ILE A 111 -10.91 -8.76 3.17
N HIS A 112 -11.09 -9.77 2.33
CA HIS A 112 -12.40 -10.36 2.07
C HIS A 112 -13.05 -10.91 3.35
N GLY A 113 -12.30 -11.67 4.15
CA GLY A 113 -12.76 -12.18 5.44
C GLY A 113 -13.15 -11.05 6.41
N ALA A 114 -12.37 -9.96 6.45
CA ALA A 114 -12.68 -8.77 7.24
C ALA A 114 -14.00 -8.12 6.78
N LEU A 115 -14.17 -7.89 5.49
CA LEU A 115 -15.38 -7.28 4.93
C LEU A 115 -16.64 -8.12 5.24
N ARG A 116 -16.53 -9.45 5.16
CA ARG A 116 -17.63 -10.34 5.56
C ARG A 116 -18.00 -10.20 7.04
N GLN A 117 -17.01 -10.13 7.94
CA GLN A 117 -17.27 -9.92 9.38
C GLN A 117 -17.88 -8.54 9.67
N LEU A 118 -17.53 -7.52 8.88
CA LEU A 118 -18.07 -6.17 8.97
C LEU A 118 -19.45 -6.02 8.30
N GLY A 119 -20.03 -7.11 7.78
CA GLY A 119 -21.33 -7.12 7.11
C GLY A 119 -21.34 -6.37 5.77
N VAL A 120 -20.18 -6.16 5.17
CA VAL A 120 -20.06 -5.45 3.89
C VAL A 120 -20.45 -6.36 2.74
N GLN A 121 -21.39 -5.88 1.93
CA GLN A 121 -21.86 -6.56 0.72
C GLN A 121 -21.57 -5.70 -0.51
N LYS A 122 -21.00 -6.33 -1.55
CA LYS A 122 -20.73 -5.72 -2.86
C LYS A 122 -20.09 -4.31 -2.80
N PRO A 123 -18.96 -4.10 -2.10
CA PRO A 123 -18.31 -2.81 -2.06
C PRO A 123 -17.79 -2.40 -3.44
N VAL A 124 -17.54 -1.10 -3.61
CA VAL A 124 -16.59 -0.61 -4.61
C VAL A 124 -15.19 -0.75 -4.02
N LEU A 125 -14.25 -1.31 -4.76
CA LEU A 125 -12.86 -1.40 -4.35
C LEU A 125 -12.04 -0.30 -5.04
N VAL A 126 -11.26 0.43 -4.26
CA VAL A 126 -10.33 1.45 -4.74
C VAL A 126 -8.91 1.03 -4.38
N GLY A 127 -8.10 0.72 -5.38
CA GLY A 127 -6.70 0.31 -5.18
C GLY A 127 -5.72 1.33 -5.74
N HIS A 128 -4.74 1.72 -4.92
CA HIS A 128 -3.68 2.64 -5.31
C HIS A 128 -2.35 1.91 -5.49
N SER A 129 -1.61 2.26 -6.56
CA SER A 129 -0.23 1.83 -6.77
C SER A 129 -0.08 0.29 -6.69
N TRP A 130 0.76 -0.22 -5.80
CA TRP A 130 0.98 -1.66 -5.57
C TRP A 130 -0.32 -2.46 -5.41
N SER A 131 -1.33 -1.88 -4.78
CA SER A 131 -2.63 -2.53 -4.58
C SER A 131 -3.44 -2.71 -5.87
N GLY A 132 -3.01 -2.20 -7.00
CA GLY A 132 -3.67 -2.44 -8.29
C GLY A 132 -3.81 -3.93 -8.62
N THR A 133 -2.71 -4.70 -8.57
CA THR A 133 -2.76 -6.17 -8.76
C THR A 133 -3.61 -6.87 -7.71
N MET A 134 -3.53 -6.45 -6.44
CA MET A 134 -4.33 -7.01 -5.36
C MET A 134 -5.82 -6.78 -5.56
N THR A 135 -6.22 -5.57 -5.97
CA THR A 135 -7.61 -5.18 -6.23
C THR A 135 -8.20 -5.96 -7.41
N LEU A 136 -7.43 -6.12 -8.48
CA LEU A 136 -7.85 -6.94 -9.63
C LEU A 136 -7.94 -8.42 -9.28
N ALA A 137 -7.02 -8.94 -8.45
CA ALA A 137 -7.09 -10.31 -7.95
C ALA A 137 -8.36 -10.53 -7.09
N TYR A 138 -8.75 -9.55 -6.26
CA TYR A 138 -10.00 -9.60 -5.52
C TYR A 138 -11.21 -9.69 -6.45
N ALA A 139 -11.26 -8.83 -7.46
CA ALA A 139 -12.34 -8.82 -8.45
C ALA A 139 -12.44 -10.12 -9.26
N LEU A 140 -11.32 -10.79 -9.52
CA LEU A 140 -11.26 -12.08 -10.20
C LEU A 140 -11.67 -13.26 -9.33
N ASP A 141 -11.34 -13.22 -8.04
CA ASP A 141 -11.59 -14.31 -7.13
C ASP A 141 -12.99 -14.21 -6.48
N TYR A 142 -13.59 -13.01 -6.41
CA TYR A 142 -14.92 -12.73 -5.85
C TYR A 142 -15.77 -11.81 -6.75
N PRO A 143 -16.01 -12.16 -8.03
CA PRO A 143 -16.64 -11.26 -9.00
C PRO A 143 -18.08 -10.86 -8.62
N ASP A 144 -18.83 -11.75 -7.97
CA ASP A 144 -20.22 -11.50 -7.56
C ASP A 144 -20.33 -10.69 -6.25
N GLU A 145 -19.21 -10.53 -5.53
CA GLU A 145 -19.15 -9.83 -4.24
C GLU A 145 -18.55 -8.40 -4.36
N VAL A 146 -18.35 -7.88 -5.59
CA VAL A 146 -17.80 -6.54 -5.85
C VAL A 146 -18.74 -5.80 -6.82
N SER A 147 -19.07 -4.54 -6.51
CA SER A 147 -19.92 -3.72 -7.37
C SER A 147 -19.16 -2.91 -8.43
N GLY A 148 -17.87 -2.74 -8.26
CA GLY A 148 -16.99 -2.02 -9.18
C GLY A 148 -15.59 -1.85 -8.64
N VAL A 149 -14.66 -1.48 -9.50
CA VAL A 149 -13.26 -1.25 -9.17
C VAL A 149 -12.79 0.10 -9.69
N VAL A 150 -12.04 0.81 -8.89
CA VAL A 150 -11.26 1.99 -9.26
C VAL A 150 -9.79 1.70 -9.03
N LEU A 151 -8.97 1.89 -10.04
CA LEU A 151 -7.52 1.79 -9.96
C LEU A 151 -6.91 3.19 -10.08
N LEU A 152 -6.16 3.60 -9.08
CA LEU A 152 -5.46 4.88 -9.02
C LEU A 152 -3.97 4.62 -9.17
N ALA A 153 -3.39 5.01 -10.29
CA ALA A 153 -1.97 4.80 -10.60
C ALA A 153 -1.52 3.35 -10.30
N GLY A 154 -2.36 2.37 -10.65
CA GLY A 154 -2.19 0.98 -10.24
C GLY A 154 -1.02 0.29 -10.95
N ALA A 155 -0.23 -0.47 -10.18
CA ALA A 155 0.69 -1.47 -10.71
C ALA A 155 -0.07 -2.77 -10.95
N MET A 156 -0.11 -3.24 -12.19
CA MET A 156 -0.97 -4.35 -12.62
C MET A 156 -0.21 -5.45 -13.34
N TYR A 157 0.93 -5.15 -13.91
CA TYR A 157 1.75 -6.08 -14.68
C TYR A 157 3.17 -6.12 -14.13
N LYS A 158 3.86 -7.25 -14.34
CA LYS A 158 5.28 -7.36 -13.96
C LYS A 158 6.18 -6.47 -14.83
N GLU A 159 5.81 -6.31 -16.10
CA GLU A 159 6.54 -5.47 -17.05
C GLU A 159 6.40 -3.99 -16.67
N GLY A 160 7.54 -3.32 -16.55
CA GLY A 160 7.61 -1.92 -16.12
C GLY A 160 7.48 -1.71 -14.61
N TYR A 161 7.34 -2.78 -13.81
CA TYR A 161 7.42 -2.65 -12.35
C TYR A 161 8.88 -2.40 -11.92
N PRO A 162 9.15 -1.47 -10.99
CA PRO A 162 10.52 -1.09 -10.62
C PRO A 162 11.42 -2.26 -10.19
N ALA A 163 10.84 -3.29 -9.57
CA ALA A 163 11.56 -4.50 -9.15
C ALA A 163 11.38 -5.70 -10.11
N GLU A 164 11.03 -5.47 -11.37
CA GLU A 164 10.81 -6.55 -12.36
C GLU A 164 12.01 -7.49 -12.47
N ARG A 165 13.22 -6.94 -12.39
CA ARG A 165 14.48 -7.70 -12.50
C ARG A 165 15.10 -8.08 -11.16
N GLY A 166 14.33 -7.90 -10.07
CA GLY A 166 14.76 -8.10 -8.70
C GLY A 166 15.09 -6.81 -7.97
N ASP A 167 15.26 -6.91 -6.66
CA ASP A 167 15.56 -5.80 -5.77
C ASP A 167 16.52 -6.27 -4.67
N LEU A 168 17.77 -5.78 -4.71
CA LEU A 168 18.81 -6.19 -3.77
C LEU A 168 18.51 -5.77 -2.33
N ILE A 169 17.88 -4.61 -2.14
CA ILE A 169 17.50 -4.14 -0.81
C ILE A 169 16.43 -5.07 -0.24
N SER A 170 15.44 -5.46 -1.03
CA SER A 170 14.42 -6.41 -0.60
C SER A 170 15.01 -7.77 -0.26
N GLN A 171 15.96 -8.27 -1.06
CA GLN A 171 16.64 -9.54 -0.77
C GLN A 171 17.45 -9.48 0.53
N LEU A 172 18.16 -8.37 0.78
CA LEU A 172 18.92 -8.14 2.01
C LEU A 172 17.99 -8.10 3.23
N VAL A 173 16.95 -7.28 3.18
CA VAL A 173 16.03 -7.03 4.28
C VAL A 173 15.20 -8.27 4.64
N THR A 174 14.85 -9.09 3.64
CA THR A 174 14.07 -10.33 3.87
C THR A 174 14.94 -11.55 4.18
N ASN A 175 16.26 -11.40 4.19
CA ASN A 175 17.18 -12.46 4.59
C ASN A 175 17.01 -12.79 6.08
N PRO A 176 16.82 -14.07 6.46
CA PRO A 176 16.50 -14.44 7.84
C PRO A 176 17.62 -14.19 8.85
N VAL A 177 18.88 -14.04 8.39
CA VAL A 177 20.05 -13.87 9.28
C VAL A 177 20.43 -12.40 9.43
N ILE A 178 20.64 -11.71 8.31
CA ILE A 178 21.16 -10.33 8.31
C ILE A 178 20.06 -9.27 8.24
N GLY A 179 18.87 -9.64 7.77
CA GLY A 179 17.75 -8.71 7.59
C GLY A 179 17.31 -8.08 8.91
N ASP A 180 17.16 -8.87 9.95
CA ASP A 180 16.74 -8.36 11.26
C ASP A 180 17.81 -7.42 11.88
N LEU A 181 19.09 -7.72 11.73
CA LEU A 181 20.15 -6.80 12.16
C LEU A 181 20.06 -5.47 11.43
N PHE A 182 19.92 -5.51 10.10
CA PHE A 182 19.75 -4.30 9.27
C PHE A 182 18.53 -3.47 9.68
N LEU A 183 17.38 -4.13 9.86
CA LEU A 183 16.13 -3.49 10.26
C LEU A 183 16.19 -2.81 11.64
N HIS A 184 16.91 -3.40 12.59
CA HIS A 184 16.98 -2.89 13.95
C HIS A 184 18.16 -1.94 14.21
N THR A 185 19.08 -1.76 13.25
CA THR A 185 20.24 -0.86 13.40
C THR A 185 20.28 0.25 12.35
N VAL A 186 20.14 -0.09 11.08
CA VAL A 186 20.39 0.84 9.97
C VAL A 186 19.15 1.63 9.57
N ILE A 187 17.98 0.97 9.54
CA ILE A 187 16.80 1.57 8.87
C ILE A 187 16.30 2.88 9.52
N ARG A 188 16.46 3.05 10.83
CA ARG A 188 16.12 4.30 11.53
C ARG A 188 17.29 5.25 11.74
N SER A 189 18.43 4.95 11.12
CA SER A 189 19.59 5.86 11.09
C SER A 189 19.38 7.02 10.10
N PRO A 190 20.29 8.01 10.06
CA PRO A 190 20.28 9.04 9.03
C PRO A 190 20.24 8.51 7.60
N LEU A 191 20.77 7.31 7.34
CA LEU A 191 20.72 6.64 6.04
C LEU A 191 19.28 6.26 5.67
N GLY A 192 18.51 5.69 6.60
CA GLY A 192 17.09 5.41 6.38
C GLY A 192 16.26 6.67 6.15
N ALA A 193 16.57 7.75 6.88
CA ALA A 193 15.92 9.04 6.65
C ALA A 193 16.25 9.62 5.26
N ALA A 194 17.49 9.48 4.80
CA ALA A 194 17.89 9.90 3.45
C ALA A 194 17.21 9.05 2.38
N LEU A 195 17.12 7.73 2.56
CA LEU A 195 16.38 6.83 1.69
C LEU A 195 14.89 7.24 1.59
N THR A 196 14.27 7.54 2.73
CA THR A 196 12.87 8.02 2.78
C THR A 196 12.72 9.32 1.97
N LYS A 197 13.60 10.30 2.17
CA LYS A 197 13.57 11.56 1.43
C LYS A 197 13.64 11.32 -0.07
N LEU A 198 14.59 10.49 -0.52
CA LEU A 198 14.77 10.18 -1.94
C LEU A 198 13.54 9.47 -2.52
N THR A 199 13.02 8.48 -1.82
CA THR A 199 11.82 7.74 -2.22
C THR A 199 10.62 8.66 -2.37
N LEU A 200 10.35 9.52 -1.37
CA LEU A 200 9.22 10.43 -1.41
C LEU A 200 9.36 11.48 -2.52
N THR A 201 10.56 12.07 -2.69
CA THR A 201 10.80 13.03 -3.77
C THR A 201 10.50 12.42 -5.14
N HIS A 202 10.90 11.17 -5.37
CA HIS A 202 10.62 10.46 -6.61
C HIS A 202 9.13 10.10 -6.75
N THR A 203 8.52 9.62 -5.67
CA THR A 203 7.12 9.15 -5.68
C THR A 203 6.11 10.29 -5.90
N PHE A 204 6.37 11.46 -5.33
CA PHE A 204 5.49 12.62 -5.48
C PHE A 204 5.78 13.46 -6.73
N ALA A 205 6.95 13.28 -7.37
CA ALA A 205 7.28 14.07 -8.55
C ALA A 205 6.21 14.00 -9.67
N PRO A 206 5.89 15.13 -10.32
CA PRO A 206 6.42 16.48 -10.14
C PRO A 206 5.70 17.31 -9.06
N GLU A 207 4.79 16.72 -8.30
CA GLU A 207 3.92 17.41 -7.36
C GLU A 207 4.58 17.56 -5.97
N PRO A 208 4.12 18.49 -5.14
CA PRO A 208 4.63 18.68 -3.80
C PRO A 208 4.24 17.50 -2.87
N ILE A 209 5.10 17.24 -1.90
CA ILE A 209 4.78 16.32 -0.79
C ILE A 209 3.90 17.10 0.20
N PRO A 210 2.69 16.59 0.57
CA PRO A 210 1.83 17.24 1.55
C PRO A 210 2.52 17.44 2.90
N GLU A 211 2.11 18.48 3.62
CA GLU A 211 2.63 18.79 4.94
C GLU A 211 2.42 17.59 5.90
N GLY A 212 3.41 17.30 6.71
CA GLY A 212 3.38 16.17 7.66
C GLY A 212 3.57 14.78 7.03
N TYR A 213 3.39 14.61 5.71
CA TYR A 213 3.49 13.29 5.06
C TYR A 213 4.90 12.67 5.22
N ARG A 214 5.95 13.48 5.09
CA ARG A 214 7.33 13.01 5.32
C ARG A 214 7.53 12.51 6.74
N GLU A 215 7.02 13.23 7.73
CA GLU A 215 7.15 12.85 9.13
C GLU A 215 6.39 11.56 9.43
N ALA A 216 5.16 11.43 8.93
CA ALA A 216 4.38 10.20 9.02
C ALA A 216 5.12 9.02 8.34
N THR A 217 5.73 9.25 7.17
CA THR A 217 6.51 8.21 6.49
C THR A 217 7.72 7.78 7.31
N LEU A 218 8.48 8.70 7.88
CA LEU A 218 9.60 8.38 8.78
C LEU A 218 9.12 7.59 10.00
N ALA A 219 7.95 7.93 10.50
CA ALA A 219 7.34 7.30 11.65
C ALA A 219 6.90 5.85 11.38
N PHE A 220 6.22 5.60 10.28
CA PHE A 220 5.59 4.31 9.96
C PHE A 220 6.46 3.42 9.07
N TRP A 221 6.91 3.93 7.92
CA TRP A 221 7.62 3.11 6.92
C TRP A 221 8.94 2.56 7.43
N LEU A 222 9.63 3.30 8.32
CA LEU A 222 10.88 2.84 8.93
C LEU A 222 10.67 1.97 10.20
N ARG A 223 9.45 1.56 10.52
CA ARG A 223 9.23 0.49 11.51
C ARG A 223 9.74 -0.82 10.92
N PRO A 224 10.54 -1.63 11.67
CA PRO A 224 11.09 -2.89 11.14
C PRO A 224 10.06 -3.78 10.50
N GLY A 225 8.92 -3.99 11.17
CA GLY A 225 7.83 -4.83 10.67
C GLY A 225 7.24 -4.30 9.37
N GLN A 226 6.96 -3.00 9.28
CA GLN A 226 6.37 -2.41 8.08
C GLN A 226 7.37 -2.35 6.93
N PHE A 227 8.64 -1.98 7.19
CA PHE A 227 9.65 -1.98 6.14
C PHE A 227 9.90 -3.39 5.59
N LYS A 228 9.97 -4.39 6.46
CA LYS A 228 10.07 -5.81 6.06
C LYS A 228 8.87 -6.24 5.21
N ALA A 229 7.65 -5.96 5.67
CA ALA A 229 6.42 -6.24 4.94
C ALA A 229 6.40 -5.60 3.54
N ASN A 230 6.82 -4.34 3.46
CA ASN A 230 6.96 -3.63 2.18
C ASN A 230 7.98 -4.33 1.25
N ARG A 231 9.16 -4.73 1.76
CA ARG A 231 10.17 -5.42 0.94
C ARG A 231 9.72 -6.83 0.52
N GLU A 232 8.99 -7.54 1.37
CA GLU A 232 8.36 -8.81 1.00
C GLU A 232 7.29 -8.63 -0.08
N ASP A 233 6.48 -7.57 0.02
CA ASP A 233 5.47 -7.21 -0.97
C ASP A 233 6.10 -6.87 -2.33
N VAL A 234 7.24 -6.17 -2.35
CA VAL A 234 8.01 -5.89 -3.58
C VAL A 234 8.43 -7.19 -4.26
N LEU A 235 8.95 -8.17 -3.50
CA LEU A 235 9.35 -9.47 -4.05
C LEU A 235 8.15 -10.35 -4.46
N ALA A 236 7.02 -10.22 -3.77
CA ALA A 236 5.81 -10.99 -4.07
C ALA A 236 5.04 -10.45 -5.28
N PHE A 237 5.26 -9.18 -5.66
CA PHE A 237 4.50 -8.51 -6.72
C PHE A 237 4.69 -9.18 -8.09
N VAL A 238 5.93 -9.38 -8.54
CA VAL A 238 6.23 -9.86 -9.89
C VAL A 238 5.58 -11.21 -10.21
N PRO A 239 5.73 -12.26 -9.36
CA PRO A 239 5.05 -13.53 -9.61
C PRO A 239 3.52 -13.41 -9.53
N ALA A 240 2.98 -12.60 -8.61
CA ALA A 240 1.55 -12.43 -8.48
C ALA A 240 0.93 -11.69 -9.68
N ALA A 241 1.55 -10.60 -10.13
CA ALA A 241 1.11 -9.85 -11.31
C ALA A 241 1.18 -10.72 -12.58
N LYS A 242 2.23 -11.57 -12.72
CA LYS A 242 2.34 -12.51 -13.82
C LYS A 242 1.18 -13.51 -13.87
N GLU A 243 0.73 -13.99 -12.72
CA GLU A 243 -0.41 -14.91 -12.67
C GLU A 243 -1.75 -14.20 -12.84
N ALA A 244 -1.97 -13.09 -12.14
CA ALA A 244 -3.23 -12.35 -12.20
C ALA A 244 -3.50 -11.81 -13.61
N SER A 245 -2.48 -11.28 -14.29
CA SER A 245 -2.64 -10.69 -15.62
C SER A 245 -3.10 -11.67 -16.72
N LYS A 246 -2.88 -12.96 -16.55
CA LYS A 246 -3.41 -13.98 -17.48
C LYS A 246 -4.94 -13.99 -17.52
N ARG A 247 -5.57 -13.53 -16.44
CA ARG A 247 -7.02 -13.59 -16.20
C ARG A 247 -7.72 -12.25 -16.31
N TYR A 248 -7.03 -11.12 -16.55
CA TYR A 248 -7.68 -9.80 -16.58
C TYR A 248 -8.82 -9.69 -17.61
N ARG A 249 -8.74 -10.45 -18.71
CA ARG A 249 -9.84 -10.53 -19.71
C ARG A 249 -11.12 -11.16 -19.20
N GLU A 250 -11.11 -11.82 -18.03
CA GLU A 250 -12.29 -12.41 -17.38
C GLU A 250 -13.10 -11.36 -16.60
N ILE A 251 -12.52 -10.20 -16.29
CA ILE A 251 -13.18 -9.12 -15.53
C ILE A 251 -14.39 -8.61 -16.31
N ARG A 252 -15.55 -8.59 -15.65
CA ARG A 252 -16.83 -8.11 -16.23
C ARG A 252 -17.44 -6.96 -15.44
N ILE A 253 -17.01 -6.74 -14.20
CA ILE A 253 -17.51 -5.68 -13.34
C ILE A 253 -17.08 -4.31 -13.86
N PRO A 254 -17.82 -3.23 -13.55
CA PRO A 254 -17.42 -1.86 -13.87
C PRO A 254 -16.01 -1.55 -13.37
N LEU A 255 -15.16 -1.02 -14.25
CA LEU A 255 -13.76 -0.74 -13.95
C LEU A 255 -13.35 0.65 -14.44
N ILE A 256 -12.90 1.48 -13.52
CA ILE A 256 -12.27 2.78 -13.80
C ILE A 256 -10.77 2.65 -13.59
N ILE A 257 -10.00 3.09 -14.56
CA ILE A 257 -8.54 3.19 -14.48
C ILE A 257 -8.18 4.67 -14.54
N MET A 258 -7.57 5.19 -13.50
CA MET A 258 -7.12 6.58 -13.43
C MET A 258 -5.62 6.63 -13.18
N VAL A 259 -4.91 7.40 -13.97
CA VAL A 259 -3.45 7.53 -13.90
C VAL A 259 -3.03 8.96 -14.21
N GLY A 260 -2.03 9.45 -13.51
CA GLY A 260 -1.40 10.74 -13.83
C GLY A 260 -0.57 10.65 -15.11
N GLU A 261 -0.61 11.71 -15.91
CA GLU A 261 0.21 11.81 -17.12
C GLU A 261 1.71 11.76 -16.79
N ASN A 262 2.08 12.37 -15.65
CA ASN A 262 3.46 12.51 -15.17
C ASN A 262 3.86 11.44 -14.13
N ASP A 263 3.12 10.33 -14.03
CA ASP A 263 3.47 9.25 -13.10
C ASP A 263 4.85 8.66 -13.44
N PRO A 264 5.81 8.66 -12.50
CA PRO A 264 7.18 8.22 -12.76
C PRO A 264 7.36 6.70 -12.81
N PHE A 265 6.32 5.89 -12.52
CA PHE A 265 6.43 4.45 -12.34
C PHE A 265 5.94 3.60 -13.52
N GLY A 266 5.73 4.17 -14.70
CA GLY A 266 5.26 3.42 -15.88
C GLY A 266 3.83 2.88 -15.75
N THR A 267 3.05 3.38 -14.81
CA THR A 267 1.67 2.93 -14.58
C THR A 267 0.74 3.35 -15.73
N LYS A 268 1.09 4.39 -16.46
CA LYS A 268 0.36 4.85 -17.65
C LYS A 268 0.35 3.79 -18.76
N GLU A 269 1.49 3.20 -19.06
CA GLU A 269 1.62 2.11 -20.05
C GLU A 269 0.83 0.87 -19.62
N GLN A 270 0.88 0.54 -18.33
CA GLN A 270 0.12 -0.55 -17.74
C GLN A 270 -1.40 -0.27 -17.79
N ALA A 271 -1.82 0.96 -17.55
CA ALA A 271 -3.22 1.40 -17.66
C ALA A 271 -3.75 1.25 -19.10
N HIS A 272 -2.99 1.69 -20.09
CA HIS A 272 -3.34 1.49 -21.50
C HIS A 272 -3.40 0.01 -21.89
N ARG A 273 -2.48 -0.82 -21.36
CA ARG A 273 -2.52 -2.27 -21.59
C ARG A 273 -3.78 -2.88 -20.99
N LEU A 274 -4.12 -2.58 -19.75
CA LEU A 274 -5.32 -3.09 -19.10
C LEU A 274 -6.59 -2.66 -19.85
N LYS A 275 -6.67 -1.42 -20.32
CA LYS A 275 -7.79 -0.94 -21.15
C LYS A 275 -7.96 -1.76 -22.43
N ARG A 276 -6.86 -2.19 -23.07
CA ARG A 276 -6.95 -3.07 -24.26
C ARG A 276 -7.42 -4.48 -23.90
N GLU A 277 -7.02 -5.00 -22.73
CA GLU A 277 -7.40 -6.36 -22.28
C GLU A 277 -8.81 -6.39 -21.68
N VAL A 278 -9.29 -5.27 -21.13
CA VAL A 278 -10.64 -5.09 -20.55
C VAL A 278 -11.34 -3.91 -21.25
N PRO A 279 -11.93 -4.12 -22.46
CA PRO A 279 -12.39 -3.03 -23.31
C PRO A 279 -13.52 -2.18 -22.72
N HIS A 280 -14.32 -2.69 -21.80
CA HIS A 280 -15.38 -1.94 -21.10
C HIS A 280 -14.83 -1.04 -19.98
N ALA A 281 -13.58 -1.22 -19.52
CA ALA A 281 -12.99 -0.33 -18.53
C ALA A 281 -12.95 1.12 -19.06
N LYS A 282 -13.21 2.09 -18.20
CA LYS A 282 -13.05 3.52 -18.54
C LYS A 282 -11.64 3.96 -18.11
N LEU A 283 -10.80 4.40 -19.06
CA LEU A 283 -9.46 4.91 -18.77
C LEU A 283 -9.47 6.45 -18.75
N LYS A 284 -8.89 7.04 -17.71
CA LYS A 284 -8.67 8.46 -17.56
C LYS A 284 -7.18 8.75 -17.28
N VAL A 285 -6.49 9.38 -18.22
CA VAL A 285 -5.15 9.94 -18.02
C VAL A 285 -5.32 11.41 -17.63
N ILE A 286 -4.78 11.81 -16.48
CA ILE A 286 -5.00 13.15 -15.92
C ILE A 286 -3.79 14.00 -16.19
N PRO A 287 -3.93 15.10 -17.00
CA PRO A 287 -2.83 15.98 -17.31
C PRO A 287 -2.21 16.63 -16.08
N GLY A 288 -0.89 16.72 -16.03
CA GLY A 288 -0.15 17.40 -14.97
C GLY A 288 -0.04 16.62 -13.65
N VAL A 289 -0.80 15.55 -13.46
CA VAL A 289 -0.86 14.78 -12.21
C VAL A 289 0.25 13.72 -12.17
N GLY A 290 0.81 13.50 -10.99
CA GLY A 290 1.82 12.48 -10.70
C GLY A 290 1.20 11.16 -10.19
N HIS A 291 1.98 10.44 -9.34
CA HIS A 291 1.61 9.12 -8.84
C HIS A 291 0.63 9.16 -7.65
N MET A 292 0.76 10.16 -6.79
CA MET A 292 0.11 10.18 -5.48
C MET A 292 -1.29 10.82 -5.53
N ILE A 293 -2.15 10.27 -6.40
CA ILE A 293 -3.53 10.74 -6.62
C ILE A 293 -4.34 10.82 -5.31
N PRO A 294 -4.35 9.83 -4.41
CA PRO A 294 -5.18 9.91 -3.21
C PRO A 294 -4.84 11.07 -2.28
N GLN A 295 -3.57 11.45 -2.22
CA GLN A 295 -3.07 12.48 -1.31
C GLN A 295 -3.19 13.89 -1.89
N ASN A 296 -2.89 14.05 -3.18
CA ASN A 296 -2.85 15.35 -3.82
C ASN A 296 -4.17 15.71 -4.53
N HIS A 297 -4.99 14.71 -4.84
CA HIS A 297 -6.21 14.84 -5.65
C HIS A 297 -7.36 13.98 -5.15
N PRO A 298 -7.78 14.07 -3.87
CA PRO A 298 -8.86 13.24 -3.31
C PRO A 298 -10.19 13.44 -4.05
N GLU A 299 -10.42 14.63 -4.66
CA GLU A 299 -11.61 14.91 -5.48
C GLU A 299 -11.65 14.06 -6.77
N LEU A 300 -10.50 13.65 -7.32
CA LEU A 300 -10.46 12.75 -8.47
C LEU A 300 -10.91 11.35 -8.10
N VAL A 301 -10.66 10.93 -6.87
CA VAL A 301 -11.17 9.66 -6.35
C VAL A 301 -12.70 9.68 -6.34
N MET A 302 -13.30 10.78 -5.88
CA MET A 302 -14.76 10.95 -5.89
C MET A 302 -15.34 10.99 -7.29
N ARG A 303 -14.68 11.66 -8.24
CA ARG A 303 -15.08 11.64 -9.66
C ARG A 303 -15.03 10.23 -10.26
N ALA A 304 -14.04 9.40 -9.85
CA ALA A 304 -13.97 8.02 -10.30
C ALA A 304 -15.12 7.18 -9.73
N LEU A 305 -15.48 7.37 -8.46
CA LEU A 305 -16.62 6.69 -7.83
C LEU A 305 -17.95 7.06 -8.51
N GLY A 306 -18.17 8.33 -8.81
CA GLY A 306 -19.35 8.80 -9.54
C GLY A 306 -19.46 8.15 -10.93
N ALA A 307 -18.35 8.07 -11.66
CA ALA A 307 -18.31 7.49 -13.01
C ALA A 307 -18.56 5.96 -13.07
N LEU A 308 -18.54 5.24 -11.93
CA LEU A 308 -18.97 3.84 -11.85
C LEU A 308 -20.49 3.68 -11.86
N SER A 309 -21.24 4.73 -11.51
CA SER A 309 -22.70 4.70 -11.39
C SER A 309 -23.39 5.11 -12.70
N GLU A 310 -22.62 5.63 -13.65
CA GLU A 310 -23.03 5.98 -15.03
C GLU A 310 -22.76 4.79 -15.98
#